data_adea512ccd0b782a4b6b20aca64e5b70
#
_entry.id   adea512ccd0b782a4b6b20aca64e5b70
#
_cell.length_a   1.000
_cell.length_b   1.000
_cell.length_c   1.000
_cell.angle_alpha   90.00
_cell.angle_beta   90.00
_cell.angle_gamma   90.00
#
_symmetry.space_group_name_H-M   'P 1'
#
loop_
_entity.id
_entity.type
_entity.pdbx_description
1 polymer ?
#
loop_
_entity_poly.entity_id
_entity_poly.type
_entity_poly.pdbx_seq_one_letter_code
_entity_poly.pdbx_strand_id
1 'polypeptide(L)'
;AIRRQRQMCIRDRGRKVGVLCVHLYRPFSVKHLMGAIPASVKRIAVLDRTKEPGSFGEPLYLDVRAAFYASDRNPLIIGGRYGLGSKDLLPGDIVAVFDNLASAEPKNNFTISIVDDVTNTSLASVAGVDVTPAGTKGCKFWGLGSDGTVGANKSAIKIIGDHTDMYAQGYFSYDSKKSGGVTVSHLRFGHTPIMAPYLINAADFVAVHNQSYVQKYDVVAGLKKGGTLLLNCNWSAADLDAQMPGYTVSYTHLRDHETELHLV
;
A
#
# COMPACT_ATOMS: atom_id res chain seq x y z
N ALA A 1 -6.25 -3.06 -13.26
CA ALA A 1 -5.32 -4.10 -12.77
C ALA A 1 -5.25 -4.16 -11.23
N ILE A 2 -5.21 -3.05 -10.54
CA ILE A 2 -5.21 -2.93 -9.06
C ILE A 2 -6.39 -3.65 -8.39
N ARG A 3 -7.43 -3.96 -9.12
CA ARG A 3 -8.72 -4.45 -8.66
C ARG A 3 -8.74 -5.92 -8.26
N ARG A 4 -8.05 -6.80 -9.00
CA ARG A 4 -8.21 -8.25 -8.79
C ARG A 4 -7.65 -8.70 -7.45
N GLN A 5 -6.45 -8.30 -7.07
CA GLN A 5 -5.85 -8.74 -5.81
C GLN A 5 -6.60 -8.21 -4.57
N ARG A 6 -6.93 -6.91 -4.53
CA ARG A 6 -7.69 -6.34 -3.42
C ARG A 6 -9.07 -6.95 -3.27
N GLN A 7 -9.73 -7.26 -4.40
CA GLN A 7 -11.03 -7.89 -4.42
C GLN A 7 -10.96 -9.38 -4.02
N MET A 8 -9.92 -10.11 -4.45
CA MET A 8 -9.73 -11.51 -4.11
C MET A 8 -9.66 -11.71 -2.59
N CYS A 9 -8.83 -10.98 -1.88
CA CYS A 9 -8.68 -11.15 -0.44
C CYS A 9 -9.94 -10.90 0.39
N ILE A 10 -10.84 -10.02 -0.07
CA ILE A 10 -12.11 -9.78 0.59
C ILE A 10 -13.12 -10.87 0.24
N ARG A 11 -13.11 -11.34 -1.00
CA ARG A 11 -13.93 -12.48 -1.44
C ARG A 11 -13.52 -13.79 -0.78
N ASP A 12 -12.22 -14.03 -0.61
CA ASP A 12 -11.67 -15.22 0.07
C ASP A 12 -12.07 -15.28 1.55
N ARG A 13 -12.46 -14.13 2.14
CA ARG A 13 -13.10 -14.06 3.46
C ARG A 13 -14.62 -14.27 3.42
N GLY A 14 -15.17 -14.79 2.32
CA GLY A 14 -16.60 -15.10 2.17
C GLY A 14 -17.52 -13.90 1.96
N ARG A 15 -16.98 -12.68 1.77
CA ARG A 15 -17.81 -11.48 1.54
C ARG A 15 -18.24 -11.36 0.07
N LYS A 16 -19.53 -11.10 -0.14
CA LYS A 16 -20.08 -10.82 -1.49
C LYS A 16 -19.88 -9.35 -1.84
N VAL A 17 -18.70 -9.02 -2.36
CA VAL A 17 -18.30 -7.66 -2.73
C VAL A 17 -17.86 -7.57 -4.18
N GLY A 18 -17.98 -6.38 -4.77
CA GLY A 18 -17.51 -6.04 -6.10
C GLY A 18 -16.81 -4.69 -6.09
N VAL A 19 -15.96 -4.45 -7.08
CA VAL A 19 -15.31 -3.16 -7.32
C VAL A 19 -15.56 -2.74 -8.76
N LEU A 20 -16.12 -1.55 -8.93
CA LEU A 20 -16.22 -0.87 -10.20
C LEU A 20 -15.20 0.28 -10.25
N CYS A 21 -14.49 0.42 -11.36
CA CYS A 21 -13.59 1.54 -11.57
C CYS A 21 -14.06 2.37 -12.77
N VAL A 22 -14.24 3.61 -12.59
CA VAL A 22 -14.53 4.56 -13.64
C VAL A 22 -13.21 4.95 -14.31
N HIS A 23 -12.97 4.48 -15.55
CA HIS A 23 -11.78 4.83 -16.32
C HIS A 23 -11.98 6.11 -17.11
N LEU A 24 -13.12 6.21 -17.79
CA LEU A 24 -13.53 7.42 -18.51
C LEU A 24 -14.53 8.18 -17.63
N TYR A 25 -14.05 9.22 -16.96
CA TYR A 25 -14.87 9.99 -16.03
C TYR A 25 -15.74 11.03 -16.74
N ARG A 26 -15.22 11.70 -17.75
CA ARG A 26 -15.95 12.67 -18.58
C ARG A 26 -15.87 12.33 -20.08
N PRO A 27 -16.99 12.30 -20.79
CA PRO A 27 -18.35 12.47 -20.32
C PRO A 27 -18.81 11.30 -19.43
N PHE A 28 -19.53 11.60 -18.33
CA PHE A 28 -20.00 10.56 -17.41
C PHE A 28 -21.16 9.79 -18.03
N SER A 29 -21.03 8.46 -18.13
CA SER A 29 -22.02 7.62 -18.76
C SER A 29 -22.90 6.87 -17.76
N VAL A 30 -24.08 7.39 -17.49
CA VAL A 30 -25.07 6.74 -16.63
C VAL A 30 -25.42 5.33 -17.14
N LYS A 31 -25.59 5.17 -18.47
CA LYS A 31 -25.88 3.87 -19.08
C LYS A 31 -24.84 2.80 -18.72
N HIS A 32 -23.56 3.13 -18.83
CA HIS A 32 -22.50 2.17 -18.52
C HIS A 32 -22.36 1.91 -17.02
N LEU A 33 -22.54 2.94 -16.21
CA LEU A 33 -22.55 2.79 -14.74
C LEU A 33 -23.66 1.84 -14.30
N MET A 34 -24.90 2.10 -14.73
CA MET A 34 -26.07 1.30 -14.32
C MET A 34 -26.00 -0.13 -14.85
N GLY A 35 -25.50 -0.33 -16.06
CA GLY A 35 -25.30 -1.67 -16.64
C GLY A 35 -24.18 -2.48 -15.98
N ALA A 36 -23.20 -1.81 -15.38
CA ALA A 36 -22.08 -2.49 -14.71
C ALA A 36 -22.37 -2.87 -13.25
N ILE A 37 -23.37 -2.26 -12.60
CA ILE A 37 -23.74 -2.50 -11.22
C ILE A 37 -24.94 -3.47 -11.16
N PRO A 38 -24.76 -4.71 -10.66
CA PRO A 38 -25.85 -5.68 -10.55
C PRO A 38 -27.06 -5.13 -9.76
N ALA A 39 -28.27 -5.52 -10.14
CA ALA A 39 -29.50 -5.09 -9.49
C ALA A 39 -29.57 -5.51 -8.01
N SER A 40 -28.85 -6.57 -7.64
CA SER A 40 -28.75 -7.06 -6.25
C SER A 40 -27.94 -6.18 -5.30
N VAL A 41 -27.21 -5.18 -5.81
CA VAL A 41 -26.37 -4.28 -4.99
C VAL A 41 -27.27 -3.36 -4.16
N LYS A 42 -27.11 -3.42 -2.84
CA LYS A 42 -27.87 -2.61 -1.87
C LYS A 42 -27.05 -1.48 -1.26
N ARG A 43 -25.72 -1.55 -1.31
CA ARG A 43 -24.81 -0.58 -0.68
C ARG A 43 -23.64 -0.30 -1.60
N ILE A 44 -23.29 0.98 -1.74
CA ILE A 44 -22.21 1.46 -2.61
C ILE A 44 -21.36 2.46 -1.82
N ALA A 45 -20.05 2.23 -1.78
CA ALA A 45 -19.08 3.24 -1.35
C ALA A 45 -18.37 3.79 -2.59
N VAL A 46 -18.40 5.09 -2.76
CA VAL A 46 -17.75 5.81 -3.86
C VAL A 46 -16.49 6.46 -3.33
N LEU A 47 -15.35 6.19 -3.95
CA LEU A 47 -14.06 6.72 -3.54
C LEU A 47 -13.53 7.72 -4.58
N ASP A 48 -13.29 8.93 -4.12
CA ASP A 48 -12.67 10.02 -4.88
C ASP A 48 -11.25 10.31 -4.38
N ARG A 49 -10.33 10.63 -5.30
CA ARG A 49 -8.96 11.05 -4.94
C ARG A 49 -8.85 12.58 -4.92
N THR A 50 -9.88 13.23 -4.42
CA THR A 50 -9.94 14.68 -4.27
C THR A 50 -10.72 15.05 -3.02
N LYS A 51 -10.63 16.30 -2.61
CA LYS A 51 -11.48 16.94 -1.62
C LYS A 51 -12.05 18.22 -2.23
N GLU A 52 -13.38 18.35 -2.18
CA GLU A 52 -14.09 19.55 -2.66
C GLU A 52 -14.60 20.35 -1.45
N PRO A 53 -13.84 21.35 -0.97
CA PRO A 53 -14.26 22.17 0.16
C PRO A 53 -15.56 22.93 -0.15
N GLY A 54 -16.51 22.86 0.79
CA GLY A 54 -17.82 23.52 0.64
C GLY A 54 -18.83 22.77 -0.22
N SER A 55 -18.47 21.63 -0.81
CA SER A 55 -19.42 20.77 -1.52
C SER A 55 -20.09 19.75 -0.59
N PHE A 56 -21.25 19.24 -0.98
CA PHE A 56 -21.93 18.13 -0.29
C PHE A 56 -21.22 16.78 -0.43
N GLY A 57 -20.21 16.71 -1.26
CA GLY A 57 -19.39 15.52 -1.50
C GLY A 57 -18.48 15.72 -2.71
N GLU A 58 -17.67 14.73 -2.97
CA GLU A 58 -16.70 14.71 -4.05
C GLU A 58 -17.38 14.45 -5.41
N PRO A 59 -16.73 14.81 -6.54
CA PRO A 59 -17.37 14.82 -7.86
C PRO A 59 -17.94 13.47 -8.31
N LEU A 60 -17.19 12.37 -8.18
CA LEU A 60 -17.67 11.05 -8.59
C LEU A 60 -18.82 10.57 -7.69
N TYR A 61 -18.74 10.84 -6.39
CA TYR A 61 -19.82 10.52 -5.46
C TYR A 61 -21.13 11.23 -5.83
N LEU A 62 -21.06 12.53 -6.16
CA LEU A 62 -22.23 13.29 -6.57
C LEU A 62 -22.82 12.79 -7.88
N ASP A 63 -21.98 12.50 -8.88
CA ASP A 63 -22.42 11.94 -10.16
C ASP A 63 -23.10 10.57 -10.01
N VAL A 64 -22.55 9.70 -9.18
CA VAL A 64 -23.14 8.39 -8.89
C VAL A 64 -24.48 8.56 -8.18
N ARG A 65 -24.59 9.44 -7.19
CA ARG A 65 -25.88 9.74 -6.54
C ARG A 65 -26.91 10.27 -7.51
N ALA A 66 -26.52 11.20 -8.36
CA ALA A 66 -27.41 11.77 -9.38
C ALA A 66 -27.91 10.70 -10.38
N ALA A 67 -27.01 9.78 -10.79
CA ALA A 67 -27.37 8.67 -11.67
C ALA A 67 -28.42 7.74 -11.03
N PHE A 68 -28.29 7.44 -9.74
CA PHE A 68 -29.25 6.59 -9.04
C PHE A 68 -30.57 7.33 -8.70
N TYR A 69 -30.52 8.66 -8.45
CA TYR A 69 -31.73 9.45 -8.24
C TYR A 69 -32.67 9.41 -9.45
N ALA A 70 -32.13 9.36 -10.65
CA ALA A 70 -32.88 9.25 -11.89
C ALA A 70 -33.28 7.80 -12.25
N SER A 71 -33.18 6.85 -11.32
CA SER A 71 -33.48 5.42 -11.54
C SER A 71 -34.45 4.88 -10.49
N ASP A 72 -35.07 3.74 -10.78
CA ASP A 72 -35.94 3.01 -9.82
C ASP A 72 -35.16 2.28 -8.74
N ARG A 73 -33.83 2.39 -8.73
CA ARG A 73 -32.93 1.72 -7.77
C ARG A 73 -32.55 2.70 -6.66
N ASN A 74 -32.62 2.26 -5.42
CA ASN A 74 -32.28 3.09 -4.25
C ASN A 74 -31.29 2.38 -3.30
N PRO A 75 -30.04 2.10 -3.72
CA PRO A 75 -29.02 1.59 -2.80
C PRO A 75 -28.59 2.68 -1.81
N LEU A 76 -28.09 2.28 -0.64
CA LEU A 76 -27.35 3.19 0.22
C LEU A 76 -26.05 3.60 -0.47
N ILE A 77 -25.81 4.89 -0.69
CA ILE A 77 -24.60 5.40 -1.33
C ILE A 77 -23.88 6.33 -0.37
N ILE A 78 -22.62 5.98 -0.04
CA ILE A 78 -21.73 6.79 0.79
C ILE A 78 -20.50 7.21 -0.01
N GLY A 79 -19.97 8.39 0.28
CA GLY A 79 -18.76 8.95 -0.30
C GLY A 79 -17.55 8.78 0.62
N GLY A 80 -16.37 8.65 0.03
CA GLY A 80 -15.11 8.60 0.75
C GLY A 80 -13.95 9.14 -0.08
N ARG A 81 -12.91 9.58 0.60
CA ARG A 81 -11.70 10.16 0.04
C ARG A 81 -10.52 9.23 0.26
N TYR A 82 -9.62 9.14 -0.71
CA TYR A 82 -8.39 8.36 -0.59
C TYR A 82 -7.20 9.05 -1.24
N GLY A 83 -6.00 8.64 -0.86
CA GLY A 83 -4.75 9.07 -1.49
C GLY A 83 -4.43 10.57 -1.35
N LEU A 84 -5.07 11.26 -0.41
CA LEU A 84 -4.76 12.64 -0.08
C LEU A 84 -3.38 12.73 0.59
N GLY A 85 -2.69 13.85 0.42
CA GLY A 85 -1.35 14.05 0.97
C GLY A 85 -0.32 13.02 0.46
N SER A 86 -0.52 12.47 -0.73
CA SER A 86 0.35 11.43 -1.33
C SER A 86 0.50 10.16 -0.47
N LYS A 87 -0.46 9.90 0.41
CA LYS A 87 -0.45 8.70 1.24
C LYS A 87 -0.86 7.46 0.45
N ASP A 88 -0.17 6.35 0.72
CA ASP A 88 -0.49 5.05 0.13
C ASP A 88 -1.89 4.58 0.53
N LEU A 89 -2.52 3.88 -0.38
CA LEU A 89 -3.76 3.16 -0.14
C LEU A 89 -3.44 1.68 0.08
N LEU A 90 -3.45 1.26 1.33
CA LEU A 90 -3.13 -0.09 1.73
C LEU A 90 -4.34 -1.04 1.62
N PRO A 91 -4.12 -2.35 1.52
CA PRO A 91 -5.21 -3.33 1.54
C PRO A 91 -6.12 -3.23 2.75
N GLY A 92 -5.56 -2.94 3.94
CA GLY A 92 -6.32 -2.72 5.17
C GLY A 92 -7.28 -1.54 5.10
N ASP A 93 -6.95 -0.48 4.36
CA ASP A 93 -7.84 0.66 4.13
C ASP A 93 -9.09 0.25 3.33
N ILE A 94 -8.91 -0.62 2.33
CA ILE A 94 -10.03 -1.12 1.53
C ILE A 94 -10.93 -2.04 2.36
N VAL A 95 -10.36 -2.85 3.24
CA VAL A 95 -11.16 -3.65 4.19
C VAL A 95 -11.98 -2.72 5.09
N ALA A 96 -11.37 -1.66 5.64
CA ALA A 96 -12.06 -0.67 6.47
C ALA A 96 -13.22 0.02 5.72
N VAL A 97 -13.09 0.30 4.43
CA VAL A 97 -14.19 0.83 3.60
C VAL A 97 -15.36 -0.15 3.55
N PHE A 98 -15.10 -1.43 3.32
CA PHE A 98 -16.16 -2.44 3.28
C PHE A 98 -16.78 -2.70 4.65
N ASP A 99 -16.00 -2.60 5.73
CA ASP A 99 -16.50 -2.71 7.10
C ASP A 99 -17.42 -1.52 7.44
N ASN A 100 -17.00 -0.31 7.10
CA ASN A 100 -17.84 0.88 7.22
C ASN A 100 -19.13 0.74 6.41
N LEU A 101 -19.03 0.32 5.15
CA LEU A 101 -20.20 0.14 4.28
C LEU A 101 -21.16 -0.92 4.81
N ALA A 102 -20.67 -1.93 5.54
CA ALA A 102 -21.48 -2.99 6.13
C ALA A 102 -22.11 -2.60 7.48
N SER A 103 -21.63 -1.56 8.15
CA SER A 103 -22.12 -1.13 9.46
C SER A 103 -23.59 -0.71 9.43
N ALA A 104 -24.25 -0.68 10.59
CA ALA A 104 -25.61 -0.20 10.71
C ALA A 104 -25.71 1.30 10.36
N GLU A 105 -24.73 2.08 10.82
CA GLU A 105 -24.62 3.52 10.59
C GLU A 105 -23.28 3.84 9.92
N PRO A 106 -23.16 3.69 8.60
CA PRO A 106 -21.90 3.93 7.91
C PRO A 106 -21.56 5.42 7.86
N LYS A 107 -20.32 5.76 8.18
CA LYS A 107 -19.80 7.12 7.99
C LYS A 107 -19.88 7.50 6.53
N ASN A 108 -20.49 8.62 6.23
CA ASN A 108 -20.45 9.26 4.91
C ASN A 108 -19.35 10.34 4.88
N ASN A 109 -18.86 10.69 3.71
CA ASN A 109 -17.75 11.64 3.51
C ASN A 109 -16.51 11.27 4.33
N PHE A 110 -16.26 9.97 4.48
CA PHE A 110 -15.12 9.46 5.22
C PHE A 110 -13.80 9.66 4.46
N THR A 111 -12.70 9.52 5.19
CA THR A 111 -11.34 9.55 4.64
C THR A 111 -10.58 8.30 5.05
N ILE A 112 -9.76 7.75 4.14
CA ILE A 112 -8.85 6.63 4.40
C ILE A 112 -7.42 7.01 4.09
N SER A 113 -6.47 6.32 4.73
CA SER A 113 -5.02 6.51 4.63
C SER A 113 -4.48 7.78 5.30
N ILE A 114 -5.32 8.66 5.80
CA ILE A 114 -4.94 9.81 6.63
C ILE A 114 -5.85 9.92 7.84
N VAL A 115 -5.37 10.61 8.88
CA VAL A 115 -6.19 10.95 10.04
C VAL A 115 -6.75 12.35 9.85
N ASP A 116 -8.08 12.50 10.00
CA ASP A 116 -8.79 13.77 10.01
C ASP A 116 -9.21 14.08 11.45
N ASP A 117 -8.45 14.92 12.11
CA ASP A 117 -8.67 15.27 13.51
C ASP A 117 -9.76 16.37 13.71
N VAL A 118 -10.16 17.03 12.63
CA VAL A 118 -11.16 18.12 12.68
C VAL A 118 -12.57 17.58 12.60
N THR A 119 -12.85 16.74 11.60
CA THR A 119 -14.22 16.22 11.35
C THR A 119 -14.39 14.78 11.88
N ASN A 120 -13.33 14.12 12.28
CA ASN A 120 -13.30 12.75 12.79
C ASN A 120 -13.97 11.73 11.85
N THR A 121 -13.83 11.95 10.55
CA THR A 121 -14.41 11.08 9.50
C THR A 121 -13.45 10.00 9.01
N SER A 122 -12.21 9.98 9.48
CA SER A 122 -11.23 8.96 9.11
C SER A 122 -11.67 7.57 9.56
N LEU A 123 -11.40 6.59 8.70
CA LEU A 123 -11.51 5.17 9.03
C LEU A 123 -10.12 4.65 9.38
N ALA A 124 -10.02 3.91 10.47
CA ALA A 124 -8.78 3.24 10.85
C ALA A 124 -8.51 2.08 9.87
N SER A 125 -7.27 2.00 9.38
CA SER A 125 -6.83 0.88 8.55
C SER A 125 -6.84 -0.43 9.34
N VAL A 126 -7.27 -1.52 8.72
CA VAL A 126 -7.22 -2.85 9.34
C VAL A 126 -5.79 -3.38 9.25
N ALA A 127 -5.18 -3.62 10.42
CA ALA A 127 -3.81 -4.14 10.49
C ALA A 127 -3.69 -5.58 10.00
N GLY A 128 -2.49 -5.97 9.55
CA GLY A 128 -2.15 -7.37 9.21
C GLY A 128 -2.81 -7.90 7.93
N VAL A 129 -3.37 -7.04 7.08
CA VAL A 129 -3.93 -7.46 5.79
C VAL A 129 -2.81 -7.54 4.77
N ASP A 130 -2.31 -8.73 4.51
CA ASP A 130 -1.40 -9.03 3.41
C ASP A 130 -2.17 -9.64 2.24
N VAL A 131 -1.96 -9.11 1.05
CA VAL A 131 -2.56 -9.56 -0.21
C VAL A 131 -1.47 -9.94 -1.22
N THR A 132 -0.25 -10.10 -0.76
CA THR A 132 0.88 -10.50 -1.58
C THR A 132 0.68 -11.96 -2.01
N PRO A 133 0.75 -12.27 -3.31
CA PRO A 133 0.62 -13.64 -3.78
C PRO A 133 1.70 -14.54 -3.15
N ALA A 134 1.33 -15.76 -2.82
CA ALA A 134 2.28 -16.74 -2.29
C ALA A 134 3.50 -16.89 -3.23
N GLY A 135 4.69 -16.99 -2.64
CA GLY A 135 5.94 -17.08 -3.39
C GLY A 135 6.49 -15.76 -3.94
N THR A 136 5.77 -14.63 -3.77
CA THR A 136 6.31 -13.31 -4.10
C THR A 136 7.27 -12.85 -3.01
N LYS A 137 8.47 -12.43 -3.41
CA LYS A 137 9.47 -11.83 -2.52
C LYS A 137 9.38 -10.32 -2.56
N GLY A 138 9.45 -9.70 -1.39
CA GLY A 138 9.47 -8.25 -1.21
C GLY A 138 10.79 -7.80 -0.61
N CYS A 139 11.48 -6.87 -1.29
CA CYS A 139 12.79 -6.38 -0.87
C CYS A 139 12.77 -4.86 -0.75
N LYS A 140 13.39 -4.32 0.32
CA LYS A 140 13.63 -2.88 0.51
C LYS A 140 15.12 -2.59 0.48
N PHE A 141 15.50 -1.51 -0.18
CA PHE A 141 16.89 -1.07 -0.23
C PHE A 141 16.96 0.41 0.17
N TRP A 142 17.64 0.66 1.28
CA TRP A 142 17.88 2.01 1.79
C TRP A 142 19.22 2.51 1.26
N GLY A 143 19.19 3.60 0.49
CA GLY A 143 20.36 4.19 -0.12
C GLY A 143 20.41 5.71 0.04
N LEU A 144 21.57 6.28 -0.23
CA LEU A 144 21.78 7.72 -0.31
C LEU A 144 21.52 8.18 -1.74
N GLY A 145 20.91 9.35 -1.90
CA GLY A 145 20.74 9.95 -3.22
C GLY A 145 22.10 10.08 -3.94
N SER A 146 22.17 9.55 -5.15
CA SER A 146 23.36 9.48 -6.01
C SER A 146 24.43 8.44 -5.61
N ASP A 147 24.14 7.50 -4.72
CA ASP A 147 25.06 6.40 -4.36
C ASP A 147 25.02 5.20 -5.32
N GLY A 148 24.16 5.24 -6.34
CA GLY A 148 23.99 4.15 -7.30
C GLY A 148 22.94 3.10 -6.92
N THR A 149 22.43 3.11 -5.69
CA THR A 149 21.43 2.13 -5.20
C THR A 149 20.21 2.02 -6.12
N VAL A 150 19.66 3.16 -6.54
CA VAL A 150 18.49 3.18 -7.44
C VAL A 150 18.81 2.58 -8.80
N GLY A 151 19.99 2.92 -9.34
CA GLY A 151 20.48 2.36 -10.61
C GLY A 151 20.65 0.84 -10.55
N ALA A 152 21.30 0.35 -9.50
CA ALA A 152 21.50 -1.09 -9.27
C ALA A 152 20.15 -1.83 -9.16
N ASN A 153 19.19 -1.27 -8.43
CA ASN A 153 17.87 -1.87 -8.28
C ASN A 153 17.05 -1.85 -9.58
N LYS A 154 17.18 -0.81 -10.42
CA LYS A 154 16.59 -0.80 -11.77
C LYS A 154 17.20 -1.90 -12.65
N SER A 155 18.51 -2.11 -12.57
CA SER A 155 19.19 -3.18 -13.29
C SER A 155 18.75 -4.57 -12.78
N ALA A 156 18.64 -4.75 -11.46
CA ALA A 156 18.16 -6.00 -10.87
C ALA A 156 16.73 -6.35 -11.34
N ILE A 157 15.80 -5.40 -11.36
CA ILE A 157 14.44 -5.62 -11.88
C ILE A 157 14.46 -6.03 -13.36
N LYS A 158 15.30 -5.37 -14.15
CA LYS A 158 15.44 -5.70 -15.58
C LYS A 158 16.01 -7.10 -15.77
N ILE A 159 17.06 -7.47 -15.03
CA ILE A 159 17.66 -8.80 -15.08
C ILE A 159 16.62 -9.87 -14.71
N ILE A 160 15.87 -9.67 -13.63
CA ILE A 160 14.83 -10.62 -13.22
C ILE A 160 13.77 -10.76 -14.32
N GLY A 161 13.29 -9.63 -14.89
CA GLY A 161 12.28 -9.67 -15.94
C GLY A 161 12.74 -10.25 -17.27
N ASP A 162 14.00 -10.02 -17.65
CA ASP A 162 14.54 -10.44 -18.96
C ASP A 162 15.11 -11.87 -18.93
N HIS A 163 15.56 -12.36 -17.76
CA HIS A 163 16.28 -13.62 -17.66
C HIS A 163 15.58 -14.69 -16.80
N THR A 164 14.40 -14.42 -16.30
CA THR A 164 13.59 -15.38 -15.55
C THR A 164 12.14 -15.34 -16.02
N ASP A 165 11.37 -16.35 -15.64
CA ASP A 165 9.92 -16.41 -15.84
C ASP A 165 9.11 -15.65 -14.76
N MET A 166 9.78 -14.86 -13.93
CA MET A 166 9.17 -14.11 -12.85
C MET A 166 8.61 -12.76 -13.32
N TYR A 167 7.50 -12.39 -12.76
CA TYR A 167 7.03 -11.00 -12.78
C TYR A 167 7.87 -10.18 -11.81
N ALA A 168 8.22 -8.96 -12.18
CA ALA A 168 8.99 -8.06 -11.36
C ALA A 168 8.36 -6.67 -11.31
N GLN A 169 8.41 -6.02 -10.15
CA GLN A 169 7.90 -4.67 -9.94
C GLN A 169 8.90 -3.87 -9.10
N GLY A 170 9.22 -2.67 -9.54
CA GLY A 170 10.04 -1.71 -8.78
C GLY A 170 9.28 -0.42 -8.52
N TYR A 171 9.41 0.09 -7.30
CA TYR A 171 8.96 1.43 -6.93
C TYR A 171 10.09 2.13 -6.16
N PHE A 172 10.34 3.39 -6.48
CA PHE A 172 11.44 4.16 -5.91
C PHE A 172 10.89 5.40 -5.21
N SER A 173 11.07 5.44 -3.89
CA SER A 173 10.72 6.59 -3.06
C SER A 173 11.94 7.48 -2.88
N TYR A 174 11.78 8.76 -3.08
CA TYR A 174 12.84 9.77 -2.95
C TYR A 174 12.46 10.78 -1.88
N ASP A 175 13.45 11.20 -1.10
CA ASP A 175 13.30 12.42 -0.30
C ASP A 175 13.21 13.65 -1.22
N SER A 176 12.57 14.70 -0.76
CA SER A 176 12.44 15.98 -1.49
C SER A 176 13.78 16.70 -1.72
N LYS A 177 14.84 16.33 -1.01
CA LYS A 177 16.19 16.87 -1.19
C LYS A 177 16.86 16.32 -2.45
N LYS A 178 17.40 17.21 -3.28
CA LYS A 178 18.05 16.83 -4.56
C LYS A 178 19.34 16.03 -4.40
N SER A 179 20.09 16.24 -3.32
CA SER A 179 21.31 15.48 -3.03
C SER A 179 21.41 15.17 -1.55
N GLY A 180 21.99 14.03 -1.22
CA GLY A 180 22.12 13.56 0.16
C GLY A 180 20.82 13.18 0.84
N GLY A 181 19.71 13.12 0.11
CA GLY A 181 18.42 12.62 0.60
C GLY A 181 18.39 11.09 0.65
N VAL A 182 17.58 10.55 1.53
CA VAL A 182 17.36 9.11 1.58
C VAL A 182 16.56 8.64 0.36
N THR A 183 16.93 7.49 -0.19
CA THR A 183 16.15 6.78 -1.20
C THR A 183 15.76 5.42 -0.67
N VAL A 184 14.51 5.01 -0.91
CA VAL A 184 14.06 3.67 -0.57
C VAL A 184 13.51 3.01 -1.83
N SER A 185 14.20 1.96 -2.28
CA SER A 185 13.77 1.16 -3.41
C SER A 185 12.94 -0.03 -2.90
N HIS A 186 11.79 -0.27 -3.49
CA HIS A 186 10.89 -1.36 -3.18
C HIS A 186 10.79 -2.29 -4.38
N LEU A 187 11.30 -3.50 -4.26
CA LEU A 187 11.29 -4.50 -5.32
C LEU A 187 10.42 -5.68 -4.93
N ARG A 188 9.53 -6.08 -5.83
CA ARG A 188 8.76 -7.33 -5.72
C ARG A 188 9.04 -8.19 -6.93
N PHE A 189 9.20 -9.49 -6.73
CA PHE A 189 9.32 -10.46 -7.82
C PHE A 189 8.75 -11.82 -7.40
N GLY A 190 8.23 -12.56 -8.38
CA GLY A 190 7.62 -13.87 -8.17
C GLY A 190 6.93 -14.40 -9.43
N HIS A 191 6.51 -15.65 -9.39
CA HIS A 191 5.89 -16.33 -10.55
C HIS A 191 4.41 -15.95 -10.79
N THR A 192 3.83 -15.13 -9.93
CA THR A 192 2.44 -14.66 -10.08
C THR A 192 2.42 -13.18 -10.43
N PRO A 193 1.51 -12.70 -11.32
CA PRO A 193 1.41 -11.29 -11.66
C PRO A 193 1.28 -10.40 -10.43
N ILE A 194 2.15 -9.38 -10.34
CA ILE A 194 2.22 -8.46 -9.20
C ILE A 194 1.37 -7.24 -9.50
N MET A 195 0.35 -7.01 -8.69
CA MET A 195 -0.60 -5.91 -8.84
C MET A 195 -0.70 -5.10 -7.53
N ALA A 196 0.46 -4.72 -6.97
CA ALA A 196 0.57 -4.00 -5.70
C ALA A 196 1.04 -2.56 -5.94
N PRO A 197 0.14 -1.56 -6.01
CA PRO A 197 0.49 -0.16 -6.25
C PRO A 197 0.87 0.59 -4.97
N TYR A 198 1.21 -0.09 -3.91
CA TYR A 198 1.62 0.43 -2.61
C TYR A 198 3.04 -0.01 -2.28
N LEU A 199 3.69 0.73 -1.40
CA LEU A 199 5.04 0.41 -0.90
C LEU A 199 5.04 -0.93 -0.15
N ILE A 200 6.21 -1.56 -0.08
CA ILE A 200 6.39 -2.80 0.69
C ILE A 200 6.32 -2.46 2.17
N ASN A 201 5.34 -3.00 2.85
CA ASN A 201 5.15 -2.92 4.30
C ASN A 201 5.45 -4.25 5.02
N ALA A 202 5.67 -5.33 4.26
CA ALA A 202 6.09 -6.63 4.76
C ALA A 202 7.21 -7.16 3.83
N ALA A 203 8.47 -6.99 4.24
CA ALA A 203 9.65 -7.29 3.46
C ALA A 203 10.25 -8.66 3.84
N ASP A 204 10.68 -9.43 2.85
CA ASP A 204 11.47 -10.64 3.06
C ASP A 204 12.96 -10.30 3.21
N PHE A 205 13.39 -9.18 2.61
CA PHE A 205 14.78 -8.73 2.61
C PHE A 205 14.84 -7.21 2.74
N VAL A 206 15.74 -6.73 3.58
CA VAL A 206 16.05 -5.30 3.73
C VAL A 206 17.56 -5.12 3.61
N ALA A 207 18.00 -4.25 2.71
CA ALA A 207 19.40 -3.82 2.62
C ALA A 207 19.52 -2.36 3.01
N VAL A 208 20.53 -2.05 3.84
CA VAL A 208 20.86 -0.69 4.30
C VAL A 208 22.28 -0.37 3.88
N HIS A 209 22.43 0.46 2.85
CA HIS A 209 23.73 0.77 2.25
C HIS A 209 24.52 1.84 2.99
N ASN A 210 23.89 2.50 3.97
CA ASN A 210 24.56 3.52 4.81
C ASN A 210 24.17 3.31 6.27
N GLN A 211 25.16 2.97 7.09
CA GLN A 211 24.98 2.67 8.52
C GLN A 211 24.28 3.80 9.31
N SER A 212 24.45 5.08 8.90
CA SER A 212 23.82 6.20 9.58
C SER A 212 22.28 6.18 9.55
N TYR A 213 21.69 5.38 8.65
CA TYR A 213 20.25 5.29 8.54
C TYR A 213 19.62 4.44 9.66
N VAL A 214 20.37 3.52 10.20
CA VAL A 214 19.90 2.66 11.31
C VAL A 214 19.51 3.50 12.54
N GLN A 215 20.20 4.62 12.78
CA GLN A 215 19.91 5.51 13.91
C GLN A 215 18.85 6.57 13.59
N LYS A 216 18.60 6.85 12.30
CA LYS A 216 17.70 7.93 11.87
C LYS A 216 16.31 7.44 11.45
N TYR A 217 16.21 6.19 11.03
CA TYR A 217 14.99 5.61 10.47
C TYR A 217 14.78 4.21 11.04
N ASP A 218 13.54 3.81 11.19
CA ASP A 218 13.21 2.41 11.47
C ASP A 218 13.37 1.58 10.18
N VAL A 219 14.64 1.22 9.90
CA VAL A 219 15.00 0.50 8.66
C VAL A 219 14.45 -0.92 8.62
N VAL A 220 14.15 -1.50 9.78
CA VAL A 220 13.60 -2.86 9.90
C VAL A 220 12.08 -2.89 9.95
N ALA A 221 11.43 -1.73 9.94
CA ALA A 221 9.97 -1.66 9.94
C ALA A 221 9.37 -2.51 8.83
N GLY A 222 8.56 -3.50 9.21
CA GLY A 222 7.91 -4.43 8.31
C GLY A 222 8.84 -5.53 7.76
N LEU A 223 10.02 -5.76 8.31
CA LEU A 223 10.78 -6.98 8.03
C LEU A 223 10.02 -8.17 8.60
N LYS A 224 9.75 -9.18 7.78
CA LYS A 224 9.03 -10.37 8.20
C LYS A 224 9.85 -11.21 9.16
N LYS A 225 9.19 -12.02 9.99
CA LYS A 225 9.86 -13.06 10.76
C LYS A 225 10.58 -14.02 9.79
N GLY A 226 11.85 -14.32 10.05
CA GLY A 226 12.70 -15.09 9.14
C GLY A 226 13.19 -14.31 7.91
N GLY A 227 12.95 -13.00 7.85
CA GLY A 227 13.51 -12.14 6.81
C GLY A 227 14.98 -11.80 7.07
N THR A 228 15.67 -11.33 6.03
CA THR A 228 17.09 -11.01 6.07
C THR A 228 17.32 -9.51 6.11
N LEU A 229 18.21 -9.05 7.01
CA LEU A 229 18.77 -7.70 7.03
C LEU A 229 20.21 -7.73 6.56
N LEU A 230 20.52 -7.01 5.49
CA LEU A 230 21.88 -6.73 5.04
C LEU A 230 22.25 -5.29 5.45
N LEU A 231 23.31 -5.14 6.23
CA LEU A 231 23.78 -3.83 6.67
C LEU A 231 25.23 -3.61 6.19
N ASN A 232 25.44 -2.61 5.35
CA ASN A 232 26.76 -2.12 5.01
C ASN A 232 27.23 -1.14 6.10
N CYS A 233 28.15 -1.58 6.95
CA CYS A 233 28.72 -0.80 8.03
C CYS A 233 30.19 -1.15 8.25
N ASN A 234 30.90 -0.28 8.97
CA ASN A 234 32.28 -0.48 9.41
C ASN A 234 32.37 -0.94 10.88
N TRP A 235 31.25 -1.32 11.47
CA TRP A 235 31.21 -1.85 12.84
C TRP A 235 31.69 -3.30 12.90
N SER A 236 32.38 -3.64 13.96
CA SER A 236 32.66 -5.06 14.22
C SER A 236 31.38 -5.78 14.70
N ALA A 237 31.36 -7.10 14.59
CA ALA A 237 30.26 -7.91 15.10
C ALA A 237 30.03 -7.67 16.62
N ALA A 238 31.09 -7.40 17.37
CA ALA A 238 31.01 -7.11 18.81
C ALA A 238 30.39 -5.72 19.11
N ASP A 239 30.50 -4.79 18.17
CA ASP A 239 29.96 -3.42 18.35
C ASP A 239 28.49 -3.31 17.92
N LEU A 240 27.98 -4.29 17.17
CA LEU A 240 26.62 -4.25 16.59
C LEU A 240 25.55 -4.00 17.64
N ASP A 241 25.57 -4.73 18.75
CA ASP A 241 24.57 -4.60 19.82
C ASP A 241 24.58 -3.19 20.44
N ALA A 242 25.76 -2.57 20.54
CA ALA A 242 25.92 -1.23 21.08
C ALA A 242 25.51 -0.12 20.09
N GLN A 243 25.65 -0.38 18.78
CA GLN A 243 25.38 0.60 17.72
C GLN A 243 23.97 0.50 17.16
N MET A 244 23.34 -0.67 17.26
CA MET A 244 21.98 -0.87 16.77
C MET A 244 20.96 -0.29 17.78
N PRO A 245 19.96 0.47 17.31
CA PRO A 245 18.91 0.96 18.19
C PRO A 245 18.12 -0.18 18.83
N GLY A 246 17.61 0.04 20.06
CA GLY A 246 16.90 -0.99 20.83
C GLY A 246 15.73 -1.64 20.10
N TYR A 247 15.05 -0.93 19.19
CA TYR A 247 13.99 -1.51 18.36
C TYR A 247 14.52 -2.53 17.35
N THR A 248 15.73 -2.34 16.80
CA THR A 248 16.36 -3.32 15.89
C THR A 248 16.85 -4.54 16.66
N VAL A 249 17.39 -4.32 17.86
CA VAL A 249 17.83 -5.40 18.77
C VAL A 249 16.64 -6.28 19.16
N SER A 250 15.49 -5.69 19.48
CA SER A 250 14.27 -6.45 19.76
C SER A 250 13.81 -7.32 18.59
N TYR A 251 14.01 -6.87 17.35
CA TYR A 251 13.78 -7.68 16.16
C TYR A 251 14.82 -8.81 15.98
N THR A 252 16.05 -8.61 16.41
CA THR A 252 17.12 -9.62 16.33
C THR A 252 17.07 -10.62 17.50
N HIS A 253 16.82 -10.19 18.73
CA HIS A 253 16.74 -11.08 19.89
C HIS A 253 15.47 -11.94 19.95
N LEU A 254 14.35 -11.50 19.42
CA LEU A 254 13.19 -12.37 19.19
C LEU A 254 13.46 -13.47 18.14
N ARG A 255 14.70 -13.56 17.63
CA ARG A 255 15.05 -14.30 16.44
C ARG A 255 16.34 -15.11 16.55
N ASP A 256 16.75 -15.48 17.75
CA ASP A 256 17.97 -16.28 17.99
C ASP A 256 18.07 -17.59 17.17
N HIS A 257 17.05 -17.89 16.38
CA HIS A 257 17.02 -19.09 15.52
C HIS A 257 16.55 -18.88 14.07
N GLU A 258 16.21 -17.66 13.63
CA GLU A 258 15.52 -17.51 12.32
C GLU A 258 15.92 -16.30 11.45
N THR A 259 16.92 -15.49 11.82
CA THR A 259 17.36 -14.35 10.99
C THR A 259 18.87 -14.35 10.83
N GLU A 260 19.34 -14.39 9.59
CA GLU A 260 20.75 -14.18 9.28
C GLU A 260 21.05 -12.70 9.13
N LEU A 261 22.04 -12.21 9.87
CA LEU A 261 22.60 -10.88 9.74
C LEU A 261 23.90 -11.00 8.92
N HIS A 262 23.89 -10.42 7.72
CA HIS A 262 25.08 -10.39 6.88
C HIS A 262 25.73 -9.02 6.98
N LEU A 263 27.00 -8.99 7.42
CA LEU A 263 27.88 -7.83 7.37
C LEU A 263 28.70 -7.88 6.08
N VAL A 264 28.75 -6.80 5.34
CA VAL A 264 29.56 -6.64 4.13
C VAL A 264 30.49 -5.45 4.30
#